data_d66b187bbe03f4430527a942103966b9
#
_entry.id   d66b187bbe03f4430527a942103966b9
#
_cell.length_a   1.000
_cell.length_b   1.000
_cell.length_c   1.000
_cell.angle_alpha   90.00
_cell.angle_beta   90.00
_cell.angle_gamma   90.00
#
_symmetry.space_group_name_H-M   'P 1'
#
loop_
_entity.id
_entity.type
_entity.pdbx_description
1 polymer ?
#
loop_
_entity_poly.entity_id
_entity_poly.type
_entity_poly.pdbx_seq_one_letter_code
_entity_poly.pdbx_strand_id
1 'polypeptide(L)'
;MLWLVVVLRVLANPCSNALQKVLAGRGLRPLWVIGFAHLGLTVLTIPWLLGHRLPTTPGFWWNLGASAALATLANTLIVHAVQRADLSLVGPVNSFKPVVSLLPGWLLLGERPTLAGLAGIALVVAGSCLLQPRGAGRPSLRGLFADRGVQLRVAALIPSAIEAVFLKRALAQATASEVFVAWSVLGLGAVAVALIASRGLREAGAHVVLARRNLPTVAGLILTTGSMQFCTVVALAELQVGYALALFQTSSVITVLLGWAWFGETDFRRRLTAASVMAAGAAVIVLAR
;
A
#
# COMPACT_ATOMS: atom_id res chain seq x y z
N MET A 1 4.98 -2.45 21.56
CA MET A 1 5.78 -2.54 20.32
C MET A 1 4.91 -2.40 19.05
N LEU A 2 3.81 -3.14 18.92
CA LEU A 2 2.93 -3.12 17.74
C LEU A 2 2.46 -1.71 17.35
N TRP A 3 1.99 -0.91 18.30
CA TRP A 3 1.47 0.44 18.00
C TRP A 3 2.53 1.39 17.46
N LEU A 4 3.77 1.27 17.93
CA LEU A 4 4.91 1.99 17.35
C LEU A 4 5.13 1.58 15.88
N VAL A 5 5.03 0.29 15.58
CA VAL A 5 5.14 -0.23 14.21
C VAL A 5 4.02 0.32 13.32
N VAL A 6 2.77 0.36 13.82
CA VAL A 6 1.65 0.95 13.08
C VAL A 6 1.87 2.44 12.81
N VAL A 7 2.33 3.21 13.82
CA VAL A 7 2.65 4.63 13.66
C VAL A 7 3.76 4.83 12.64
N LEU A 8 4.86 4.09 12.73
CA LEU A 8 5.96 4.15 11.75
C LEU A 8 5.48 3.83 10.34
N ARG A 9 4.61 2.83 10.19
CA ARG A 9 4.00 2.47 8.90
C ARG A 9 3.16 3.62 8.34
N VAL A 10 2.36 4.25 9.20
CA VAL A 10 1.47 5.37 8.85
C VAL A 10 2.29 6.60 8.41
N LEU A 11 3.43 6.87 9.06
CA LEU A 11 4.35 7.94 8.70
C LEU A 11 5.16 7.64 7.42
N ALA A 12 5.66 6.41 7.28
CA ALA A 12 6.53 6.03 6.16
C ALA A 12 5.76 6.03 4.81
N ASN A 13 4.46 5.72 4.82
CA ASN A 13 3.67 5.61 3.59
C ASN A 13 3.58 6.92 2.79
N PRO A 14 3.22 8.10 3.36
CA PRO A 14 3.23 9.36 2.64
C PRO A 14 4.61 9.75 2.12
N CYS A 15 5.66 9.48 2.91
CA CYS A 15 7.04 9.75 2.50
C CYS A 15 7.45 8.91 1.28
N SER A 16 7.17 7.61 1.30
CA SER A 16 7.43 6.73 0.17
C SER A 16 6.68 7.20 -1.08
N ASN A 17 5.38 7.51 -0.96
CA ASN A 17 4.56 8.00 -2.06
C ASN A 17 5.08 9.35 -2.64
N ALA A 18 5.50 10.26 -1.78
CA ALA A 18 6.09 11.55 -2.21
C ALA A 18 7.38 11.33 -2.99
N LEU A 19 8.28 10.48 -2.52
CA LEU A 19 9.54 10.16 -3.20
C LEU A 19 9.31 9.46 -4.54
N GLN A 20 8.34 8.54 -4.62
CA GLN A 20 7.91 7.93 -5.89
C GLN A 20 7.43 8.98 -6.88
N LYS A 21 6.59 9.93 -6.43
CA LYS A 21 6.09 11.03 -7.26
C LYS A 21 7.21 11.93 -7.76
N VAL A 22 8.17 12.27 -6.90
CA VAL A 22 9.35 13.07 -7.28
C VAL A 22 10.18 12.36 -8.34
N LEU A 23 10.47 11.06 -8.17
CA LEU A 23 11.25 10.28 -9.14
C LEU A 23 10.50 10.12 -10.48
N ALA A 24 9.19 9.87 -10.44
CA ALA A 24 8.37 9.83 -11.64
C ALA A 24 8.35 11.18 -12.37
N GLY A 25 8.24 12.29 -11.64
CA GLY A 25 8.32 13.64 -12.20
C GLY A 25 9.68 13.99 -12.81
N ARG A 26 10.75 13.29 -12.39
CA ARG A 26 12.10 13.41 -12.95
C ARG A 26 12.36 12.47 -14.14
N GLY A 27 11.31 11.77 -14.64
CA GLY A 27 11.35 10.95 -15.84
C GLY A 27 11.58 9.46 -15.60
N LEU A 28 11.66 8.98 -14.36
CA LEU A 28 11.67 7.54 -14.11
C LEU A 28 10.28 6.95 -14.32
N ARG A 29 10.18 5.90 -15.13
CA ARG A 29 8.92 5.17 -15.29
C ARG A 29 8.56 4.42 -13.99
N PRO A 30 7.26 4.29 -13.65
CA PRO A 30 6.81 3.66 -12.39
C PRO A 30 7.40 2.29 -12.12
N LEU A 31 7.50 1.41 -13.13
CA LEU A 31 8.12 0.09 -12.98
C LEU A 31 9.60 0.17 -12.58
N TRP A 32 10.34 1.16 -13.09
CA TRP A 32 11.74 1.36 -12.69
C TRP A 32 11.87 1.93 -11.29
N VAL A 33 10.96 2.82 -10.87
CA VAL A 33 10.93 3.33 -9.49
C VAL A 33 10.70 2.18 -8.51
N ILE A 34 9.72 1.30 -8.78
CA ILE A 34 9.44 0.11 -7.98
C ILE A 34 10.63 -0.87 -8.03
N GLY A 35 11.22 -1.06 -9.22
CA GLY A 35 12.38 -1.92 -9.42
C GLY A 35 13.60 -1.50 -8.61
N PHE A 36 13.93 -0.21 -8.58
CA PHE A 36 15.04 0.29 -7.76
C PHE A 36 14.75 0.15 -6.26
N ALA A 37 13.50 0.32 -5.82
CA ALA A 37 13.13 0.07 -4.44
C ALA A 37 13.37 -1.40 -4.06
N HIS A 38 12.84 -2.36 -4.84
CA HIS A 38 13.03 -3.78 -4.59
C HIS A 38 14.49 -4.24 -4.74
N LEU A 39 15.23 -3.70 -5.74
CA LEU A 39 16.65 -3.98 -5.90
C LEU A 39 17.45 -3.55 -4.66
N GLY A 40 17.23 -2.32 -4.19
CA GLY A 40 17.89 -1.81 -3.00
C GLY A 40 17.53 -2.60 -1.75
N LEU A 41 16.26 -2.96 -1.57
CA LEU A 41 15.82 -3.80 -0.45
C LEU A 41 16.44 -5.21 -0.52
N THR A 42 16.47 -5.82 -1.70
CA THR A 42 17.12 -7.13 -1.91
C THR A 42 18.60 -7.05 -1.52
N VAL A 43 19.32 -6.03 -1.98
CA VAL A 43 20.74 -5.83 -1.63
C VAL A 43 20.92 -5.64 -0.12
N LEU A 44 20.08 -4.83 0.51
CA LEU A 44 20.13 -4.59 1.97
C LEU A 44 19.81 -5.86 2.79
N THR A 45 19.06 -6.81 2.22
CA THR A 45 18.73 -8.07 2.90
C THR A 45 19.74 -9.18 2.67
N ILE A 46 20.75 -9.02 1.78
CA ILE A 46 21.81 -10.02 1.55
C ILE A 46 22.51 -10.44 2.85
N PRO A 47 22.99 -9.55 3.75
CA PRO A 47 23.66 -9.94 4.98
C PRO A 47 22.81 -10.86 5.85
N TRP A 48 21.50 -10.60 5.90
CA TRP A 48 20.56 -11.44 6.61
C TRP A 48 20.43 -12.83 5.96
N LEU A 49 20.34 -12.89 4.63
CA LEU A 49 20.25 -14.14 3.87
C LEU A 49 21.49 -15.03 4.05
N LEU A 50 22.67 -14.45 4.23
CA LEU A 50 23.91 -15.21 4.46
C LEU A 50 23.93 -15.92 5.82
N GLY A 51 23.20 -15.38 6.82
CA GLY A 51 23.14 -15.94 8.18
C GLY A 51 21.87 -16.75 8.48
N HIS A 52 20.86 -16.72 7.61
CA HIS A 52 19.55 -17.32 7.89
C HIS A 52 19.04 -18.10 6.65
N ARG A 53 18.24 -19.12 6.91
CA ARG A 53 17.59 -19.89 5.84
C ARG A 53 16.13 -19.46 5.71
N LEU A 54 15.69 -19.26 4.48
CA LEU A 54 14.27 -19.04 4.20
C LEU A 54 13.50 -20.37 4.36
N PRO A 55 12.19 -20.31 4.68
CA PRO A 55 11.36 -21.49 4.79
C PRO A 55 11.38 -22.32 3.51
N THR A 56 11.43 -23.64 3.65
CA THR A 56 11.42 -24.59 2.52
C THR A 56 10.01 -25.10 2.21
N THR A 57 9.00 -24.73 3.02
CA THR A 57 7.63 -25.21 2.86
C THR A 57 7.00 -24.68 1.57
N PRO A 58 6.44 -25.53 0.69
CA PRO A 58 5.81 -25.07 -0.55
C PRO A 58 4.66 -24.08 -0.30
N GLY A 59 3.93 -24.26 0.80
CA GLY A 59 2.84 -23.37 1.19
C GLY A 59 3.28 -21.93 1.44
N PHE A 60 4.45 -21.70 2.02
CA PHE A 60 5.04 -20.37 2.20
C PHE A 60 5.24 -19.69 0.84
N TRP A 61 5.95 -20.36 -0.07
CA TRP A 61 6.28 -19.81 -1.39
C TRP A 61 5.05 -19.59 -2.26
N TRP A 62 4.08 -20.51 -2.18
CA TRP A 62 2.80 -20.33 -2.88
C TRP A 62 2.05 -19.09 -2.40
N ASN A 63 1.91 -18.92 -1.08
CA ASN A 63 1.20 -17.77 -0.52
C ASN A 63 1.92 -16.45 -0.84
N LEU A 64 3.23 -16.42 -0.70
CA LEU A 64 4.00 -15.20 -0.97
C LEU A 64 4.07 -14.90 -2.47
N GLY A 65 4.18 -15.91 -3.33
CA GLY A 65 4.11 -15.78 -4.78
C GLY A 65 2.74 -15.26 -5.25
N ALA A 66 1.65 -15.80 -4.69
CA ALA A 66 0.29 -15.32 -4.95
C ALA A 66 0.12 -13.86 -4.49
N SER A 67 0.64 -13.50 -3.31
CA SER A 67 0.66 -12.12 -2.83
C SER A 67 1.40 -11.20 -3.81
N ALA A 68 2.60 -11.55 -4.25
CA ALA A 68 3.38 -10.76 -5.20
C ALA A 68 2.69 -10.60 -6.56
N ALA A 69 2.08 -11.66 -7.09
CA ALA A 69 1.33 -11.61 -8.35
C ALA A 69 0.09 -10.71 -8.24
N LEU A 70 -0.67 -10.83 -7.16
CA LEU A 70 -1.85 -9.99 -6.88
C LEU A 70 -1.47 -8.53 -6.66
N ALA A 71 -0.36 -8.26 -5.96
CA ALA A 71 0.18 -6.91 -5.80
C ALA A 71 0.57 -6.29 -7.14
N THR A 72 1.23 -7.04 -8.02
CA THR A 72 1.62 -6.59 -9.36
C THR A 72 0.39 -6.30 -10.22
N LEU A 73 -0.63 -7.17 -10.19
CA LEU A 73 -1.90 -6.96 -10.89
C LEU A 73 -2.61 -5.70 -10.37
N ALA A 74 -2.75 -5.58 -9.05
CA ALA A 74 -3.38 -4.42 -8.42
C ALA A 74 -2.68 -3.11 -8.80
N ASN A 75 -1.34 -3.07 -8.70
CA ASN A 75 -0.55 -1.89 -9.05
C ASN A 75 -0.68 -1.53 -10.54
N THR A 76 -0.71 -2.51 -11.44
CA THR A 76 -0.93 -2.29 -12.87
C THR A 76 -2.29 -1.64 -13.13
N LEU A 77 -3.35 -2.16 -12.49
CA LEU A 77 -4.70 -1.60 -12.60
C LEU A 77 -4.77 -0.18 -12.01
N ILE A 78 -4.06 0.08 -10.89
CA ILE A 78 -3.98 1.41 -10.28
C ILE A 78 -3.32 2.41 -11.22
N VAL A 79 -2.19 2.07 -11.83
CA VAL A 79 -1.51 2.95 -12.79
C VAL A 79 -2.43 3.30 -13.95
N HIS A 80 -3.12 2.31 -14.52
CA HIS A 80 -4.08 2.55 -15.58
C HIS A 80 -5.31 3.37 -15.13
N ALA A 81 -5.77 3.20 -13.90
CA ALA A 81 -6.85 4.01 -13.34
C ALA A 81 -6.46 5.49 -13.23
N VAL A 82 -5.27 5.77 -12.66
CA VAL A 82 -4.76 7.14 -12.46
C VAL A 82 -4.47 7.86 -13.77
N GLN A 83 -4.13 7.12 -14.83
CA GLN A 83 -3.95 7.70 -16.18
C GLN A 83 -5.27 8.11 -16.84
N ARG A 84 -6.43 7.61 -16.38
CA ARG A 84 -7.73 7.76 -17.04
C ARG A 84 -8.78 8.51 -16.24
N ALA A 85 -8.58 8.70 -14.95
CA ALA A 85 -9.49 9.41 -14.06
C ALA A 85 -8.76 10.37 -13.16
N ASP A 86 -9.46 11.41 -12.73
CA ASP A 86 -8.94 12.35 -11.75
C ASP A 86 -8.65 11.67 -10.41
N LEU A 87 -7.53 12.02 -9.79
CA LEU A 87 -7.13 11.51 -8.49
C LEU A 87 -8.20 11.72 -7.41
N SER A 88 -9.01 12.76 -7.54
CA SER A 88 -10.14 13.06 -6.65
C SER A 88 -11.25 12.01 -6.70
N LEU A 89 -11.43 11.31 -7.82
CA LEU A 89 -12.40 10.22 -7.98
C LEU A 89 -11.83 8.87 -7.54
N VAL A 90 -10.54 8.66 -7.75
CA VAL A 90 -9.85 7.39 -7.49
C VAL A 90 -9.51 7.22 -6.00
N GLY A 91 -9.26 8.33 -5.28
CA GLY A 91 -8.87 8.32 -3.86
C GLY A 91 -9.91 7.68 -2.93
N PRO A 92 -11.20 8.10 -2.97
CA PRO A 92 -12.26 7.53 -2.12
C PRO A 92 -12.41 6.02 -2.26
N VAL A 93 -12.22 5.50 -3.46
CA VAL A 93 -12.34 4.04 -3.72
C VAL A 93 -11.33 3.25 -2.89
N ASN A 94 -10.10 3.76 -2.72
CA ASN A 94 -9.08 3.08 -1.92
C ASN A 94 -9.45 2.94 -0.44
N SER A 95 -10.27 3.85 0.09
CA SER A 95 -10.70 3.83 1.48
C SER A 95 -11.54 2.60 1.81
N PHE A 96 -12.15 1.97 0.82
CA PHE A 96 -12.93 0.73 0.98
C PHE A 96 -12.07 -0.54 1.03
N LYS A 97 -10.75 -0.46 0.83
CA LYS A 97 -9.86 -1.63 0.89
C LYS A 97 -10.03 -2.45 2.17
N PRO A 98 -10.12 -1.87 3.38
CA PRO A 98 -10.38 -2.62 4.60
C PRO A 98 -11.70 -3.43 4.55
N VAL A 99 -12.76 -2.82 4.02
CA VAL A 99 -14.08 -3.46 3.91
C VAL A 99 -14.03 -4.64 2.92
N VAL A 100 -13.41 -4.42 1.75
CA VAL A 100 -13.24 -5.48 0.73
C VAL A 100 -12.41 -6.64 1.27
N SER A 101 -11.45 -6.38 2.17
CA SER A 101 -10.60 -7.42 2.75
C SER A 101 -11.30 -8.29 3.80
N LEU A 102 -12.47 -7.85 4.34
CA LEU A 102 -13.20 -8.63 5.35
C LEU A 102 -13.65 -9.99 4.80
N LEU A 103 -14.17 -10.02 3.58
CA LEU A 103 -14.65 -11.26 2.98
C LEU A 103 -13.53 -12.29 2.76
N PRO A 104 -12.44 -11.99 2.04
CA PRO A 104 -11.33 -12.93 1.91
C PRO A 104 -10.62 -13.22 3.24
N GLY A 105 -10.57 -12.28 4.19
CA GLY A 105 -10.06 -12.51 5.54
C GLY A 105 -10.90 -13.56 6.29
N TRP A 106 -12.21 -13.44 6.23
CA TRP A 106 -13.10 -14.44 6.81
C TRP A 106 -12.98 -15.80 6.12
N LEU A 107 -13.06 -15.85 4.79
CA LEU A 107 -13.07 -17.12 4.03
C LEU A 107 -11.74 -17.86 4.09
N LEU A 108 -10.61 -17.15 4.03
CA LEU A 108 -9.29 -17.75 3.86
C LEU A 108 -8.46 -17.83 5.16
N LEU A 109 -8.79 -16.99 6.14
CA LEU A 109 -8.07 -16.93 7.43
C LEU A 109 -8.99 -17.26 8.62
N GLY A 110 -10.31 -17.35 8.42
CA GLY A 110 -11.25 -17.50 9.51
C GLY A 110 -11.37 -16.28 10.43
N GLU A 111 -10.92 -15.11 9.97
CA GLU A 111 -10.97 -13.87 10.75
C GLU A 111 -12.42 -13.44 10.98
N ARG A 112 -12.78 -13.17 12.24
CA ARG A 112 -14.12 -12.73 12.64
C ARG A 112 -13.99 -11.42 13.42
N PRO A 113 -14.04 -10.26 12.74
CA PRO A 113 -14.03 -8.98 13.42
C PRO A 113 -15.20 -8.85 14.38
N THR A 114 -14.96 -8.24 15.55
CA THR A 114 -16.03 -7.92 16.50
C THR A 114 -16.93 -6.81 15.94
N LEU A 115 -18.15 -6.67 16.46
CA LEU A 115 -19.05 -5.58 16.07
C LEU A 115 -18.40 -4.21 16.32
N ALA A 116 -17.70 -4.05 17.45
CA ALA A 116 -16.95 -2.84 17.74
C ALA A 116 -15.82 -2.60 16.72
N GLY A 117 -15.09 -3.65 16.32
CA GLY A 117 -14.07 -3.55 15.28
C GLY A 117 -14.64 -3.16 13.91
N LEU A 118 -15.81 -3.70 13.54
CA LEU A 118 -16.51 -3.30 12.31
C LEU A 118 -16.95 -1.83 12.36
N ALA A 119 -17.45 -1.36 13.52
CA ALA A 119 -17.78 0.06 13.72
C ALA A 119 -16.52 0.94 13.58
N GLY A 120 -15.39 0.52 14.14
CA GLY A 120 -14.10 1.20 13.97
C GLY A 120 -13.65 1.27 12.50
N ILE A 121 -13.75 0.17 11.75
CA ILE A 121 -13.49 0.16 10.30
C ILE A 121 -14.39 1.14 9.57
N ALA A 122 -15.70 1.14 9.87
CA ALA A 122 -16.67 2.04 9.25
C ALA A 122 -16.34 3.52 9.52
N LEU A 123 -15.94 3.86 10.74
CA LEU A 123 -15.50 5.21 11.09
C LEU A 123 -14.24 5.62 10.32
N VAL A 124 -13.22 4.76 10.21
CA VAL A 124 -12.02 5.05 9.45
C VAL A 124 -12.33 5.27 7.97
N VAL A 125 -13.19 4.44 7.39
CA VAL A 125 -13.63 4.57 5.99
C VAL A 125 -14.40 5.87 5.79
N ALA A 126 -15.36 6.17 6.66
CA ALA A 126 -16.14 7.40 6.59
C ALA A 126 -15.25 8.65 6.70
N GLY A 127 -14.34 8.68 7.67
CA GLY A 127 -13.37 9.78 7.83
C GLY A 127 -12.45 9.92 6.62
N SER A 128 -11.98 8.80 6.05
CA SER A 128 -11.16 8.82 4.84
C SER A 128 -11.93 9.38 3.62
N CYS A 129 -13.21 9.06 3.48
CA CYS A 129 -14.07 9.66 2.44
C CYS A 129 -14.26 11.16 2.66
N LEU A 130 -14.37 11.63 3.91
CA LEU A 130 -14.47 13.05 4.24
C LEU A 130 -13.20 13.84 3.90
N LEU A 131 -12.02 13.21 3.87
CA LEU A 131 -10.75 13.86 3.51
C LEU A 131 -10.69 14.27 2.03
N GLN A 132 -11.47 13.65 1.17
CA GLN A 132 -11.37 13.86 -0.28
C GLN A 132 -11.81 15.29 -0.68
N PRO A 133 -11.18 15.93 -1.69
CA PRO A 133 -11.54 17.26 -2.15
C PRO A 133 -13.00 17.33 -2.62
N ARG A 134 -13.67 18.46 -2.38
CA ARG A 134 -15.06 18.74 -2.84
C ARG A 134 -15.13 19.32 -4.25
N GLY A 135 -14.20 19.04 -5.13
CA GLY A 135 -14.12 19.70 -6.45
C GLY A 135 -14.77 18.97 -7.61
N ALA A 136 -15.08 17.70 -7.48
CA ALA A 136 -15.88 17.00 -8.50
C ALA A 136 -17.35 17.06 -8.07
N GLY A 137 -18.22 17.67 -8.88
CA GLY A 137 -19.66 17.61 -8.68
C GLY A 137 -20.03 16.17 -8.31
N ARG A 138 -20.95 15.97 -7.34
CA ARG A 138 -21.34 14.63 -6.87
C ARG A 138 -21.66 13.76 -8.09
N PRO A 139 -20.75 12.89 -8.56
CA PRO A 139 -21.10 12.03 -9.67
C PRO A 139 -22.25 11.17 -9.17
N SER A 140 -23.32 11.06 -9.97
CA SER A 140 -24.34 10.07 -9.68
C SER A 140 -23.66 8.70 -9.58
N LEU A 141 -24.15 7.79 -8.75
CA LEU A 141 -23.60 6.43 -8.67
C LEU A 141 -23.45 5.80 -10.07
N ARG A 142 -24.40 6.08 -10.98
CA ARG A 142 -24.31 5.67 -12.38
C ARG A 142 -23.13 6.31 -13.13
N GLY A 143 -22.86 7.60 -12.89
CA GLY A 143 -21.71 8.30 -13.51
C GLY A 143 -20.35 7.79 -13.00
N LEU A 144 -20.26 7.45 -11.69
CA LEU A 144 -19.06 6.82 -11.12
C LEU A 144 -18.76 5.46 -11.76
N PHE A 145 -19.79 4.63 -11.99
CA PHE A 145 -19.60 3.33 -12.64
C PHE A 145 -19.44 3.43 -14.15
N ALA A 146 -19.75 4.56 -14.78
CA ALA A 146 -19.48 4.81 -16.21
C ALA A 146 -18.03 5.22 -16.49
N ASP A 147 -17.31 5.78 -15.48
CA ASP A 147 -15.92 6.18 -15.64
C ASP A 147 -14.99 4.96 -15.62
N ARG A 148 -14.24 4.76 -16.70
CA ARG A 148 -13.34 3.61 -16.87
C ARG A 148 -12.17 3.63 -15.87
N GLY A 149 -11.71 4.78 -15.43
CA GLY A 149 -10.67 4.90 -14.41
C GLY A 149 -11.18 4.46 -13.04
N VAL A 150 -12.41 4.84 -12.69
CA VAL A 150 -13.07 4.39 -11.46
C VAL A 150 -13.30 2.87 -11.50
N GLN A 151 -13.77 2.32 -12.62
CA GLN A 151 -13.93 0.87 -12.80
C GLN A 151 -12.60 0.12 -12.57
N LEU A 152 -11.51 0.61 -13.19
CA LEU A 152 -10.18 0.03 -13.01
C LEU A 152 -9.70 0.13 -11.56
N ARG A 153 -10.04 1.21 -10.85
CA ARG A 153 -9.69 1.38 -9.45
C ARG A 153 -10.47 0.42 -8.54
N VAL A 154 -11.76 0.24 -8.79
CA VAL A 154 -12.58 -0.76 -8.10
C VAL A 154 -12.05 -2.17 -8.38
N ALA A 155 -11.73 -2.47 -9.63
CA ALA A 155 -11.12 -3.74 -10.01
C ALA A 155 -9.77 -3.98 -9.32
N ALA A 156 -8.99 -2.94 -9.06
CA ALA A 156 -7.71 -3.03 -8.34
C ALA A 156 -7.89 -3.31 -6.84
N LEU A 157 -9.02 -2.92 -6.24
CA LEU A 157 -9.28 -3.17 -4.81
C LEU A 157 -9.29 -4.66 -4.48
N ILE A 158 -9.91 -5.47 -5.33
CA ILE A 158 -10.08 -6.91 -5.10
C ILE A 158 -8.71 -7.61 -4.99
N PRO A 159 -7.84 -7.60 -6.01
CA PRO A 159 -6.53 -8.23 -5.89
C PRO A 159 -5.67 -7.61 -4.79
N SER A 160 -5.78 -6.30 -4.55
CA SER A 160 -5.06 -5.62 -3.48
C SER A 160 -5.53 -6.02 -2.07
N ALA A 161 -6.81 -6.35 -1.88
CA ALA A 161 -7.34 -6.85 -0.61
C ALA A 161 -6.96 -8.32 -0.38
N ILE A 162 -7.06 -9.14 -1.43
CA ILE A 162 -6.69 -10.56 -1.38
C ILE A 162 -5.18 -10.73 -1.18
N GLU A 163 -4.37 -9.88 -1.78
CA GLU A 163 -2.90 -9.84 -1.60
C GLU A 163 -2.51 -9.82 -0.13
N ALA A 164 -3.12 -8.92 0.66
CA ALA A 164 -2.85 -8.81 2.10
C ALA A 164 -3.20 -10.10 2.88
N VAL A 165 -4.23 -10.82 2.45
CA VAL A 165 -4.63 -12.11 3.04
C VAL A 165 -3.58 -13.19 2.74
N PHE A 166 -3.09 -13.28 1.49
CA PHE A 166 -2.03 -14.22 1.15
C PHE A 166 -0.72 -13.89 1.85
N LEU A 167 -0.39 -12.61 1.99
CA LEU A 167 0.76 -12.16 2.77
C LEU A 167 0.64 -12.63 4.23
N LYS A 168 -0.53 -12.49 4.84
CA LYS A 168 -0.79 -13.00 6.20
C LYS A 168 -0.73 -14.53 6.30
N ARG A 169 -1.17 -15.26 5.28
CA ARG A 169 -1.00 -16.74 5.23
C ARG A 169 0.47 -17.15 5.16
N ALA A 170 1.31 -16.38 4.48
CA ALA A 170 2.76 -16.61 4.50
C ALA A 170 3.34 -16.39 5.90
N LEU A 171 2.85 -15.37 6.63
CA LEU A 171 3.24 -15.08 8.01
C LEU A 171 2.84 -16.16 9.02
N ALA A 172 1.85 -16.99 8.71
CA ALA A 172 1.52 -18.17 9.54
C ALA A 172 2.56 -19.30 9.43
N GLN A 173 3.49 -19.21 8.47
CA GLN A 173 4.49 -20.24 8.17
C GLN A 173 5.94 -19.74 8.32
N ALA A 174 6.12 -18.45 8.63
CA ALA A 174 7.42 -17.81 8.68
C ALA A 174 7.39 -16.58 9.57
N THR A 175 8.55 -16.15 10.02
CA THR A 175 8.72 -14.90 10.77
C THR A 175 8.51 -13.67 9.88
N ALA A 176 8.23 -12.53 10.49
CA ALA A 176 8.08 -11.26 9.78
C ALA A 176 9.34 -10.90 8.97
N SER A 177 10.53 -11.21 9.48
CA SER A 177 11.80 -10.95 8.78
C SER A 177 11.94 -11.84 7.54
N GLU A 178 11.63 -13.14 7.64
CA GLU A 178 11.67 -14.07 6.50
C GLU A 178 10.69 -13.65 5.41
N VAL A 179 9.46 -13.30 5.77
CA VAL A 179 8.45 -12.81 4.83
C VAL A 179 8.90 -11.52 4.16
N PHE A 180 9.46 -10.56 4.91
CA PHE A 180 9.95 -9.30 4.36
C PHE A 180 11.09 -9.50 3.37
N VAL A 181 12.07 -10.34 3.73
CA VAL A 181 13.22 -10.65 2.87
C VAL A 181 12.76 -11.35 1.58
N ALA A 182 11.95 -12.40 1.71
CA ALA A 182 11.44 -13.13 0.56
C ALA A 182 10.53 -12.25 -0.33
N TRP A 183 9.71 -11.36 0.28
CA TRP A 183 8.91 -10.37 -0.45
C TRP A 183 9.79 -9.41 -1.25
N SER A 184 10.90 -8.95 -0.69
CA SER A 184 11.83 -8.05 -1.38
C SER A 184 12.41 -8.70 -2.65
N VAL A 185 12.83 -9.97 -2.55
CA VAL A 185 13.39 -10.76 -3.65
C VAL A 185 12.34 -11.08 -4.71
N LEU A 186 11.17 -11.58 -4.28
CA LEU A 186 10.07 -11.89 -5.21
C LEU A 186 9.53 -10.65 -5.92
N GLY A 187 9.46 -9.52 -5.22
CA GLY A 187 9.07 -8.24 -5.81
C GLY A 187 10.04 -7.80 -6.90
N LEU A 188 11.35 -7.98 -6.70
CA LEU A 188 12.36 -7.72 -7.74
C LEU A 188 12.14 -8.65 -8.95
N GLY A 189 11.88 -9.93 -8.73
CA GLY A 189 11.56 -10.90 -9.78
C GLY A 189 10.29 -10.52 -10.55
N ALA A 190 9.23 -10.14 -9.85
CA ALA A 190 7.96 -9.71 -10.46
C ALA A 190 8.14 -8.46 -11.33
N VAL A 191 8.90 -7.47 -10.86
CA VAL A 191 9.23 -6.27 -11.65
C VAL A 191 10.09 -6.64 -12.86
N ALA A 192 11.06 -7.53 -12.72
CA ALA A 192 11.90 -7.99 -13.85
C ALA A 192 11.03 -8.64 -14.94
N VAL A 193 10.10 -9.53 -14.56
CA VAL A 193 9.13 -10.14 -15.49
C VAL A 193 8.28 -9.07 -16.17
N ALA A 194 7.75 -8.10 -15.42
CA ALA A 194 6.94 -7.01 -15.97
C ALA A 194 7.75 -6.12 -16.94
N LEU A 195 9.02 -5.84 -16.65
CA LEU A 195 9.91 -5.09 -17.54
C LEU A 195 10.22 -5.86 -18.83
N ILE A 196 10.43 -7.18 -18.74
CA ILE A 196 10.62 -8.04 -19.91
C ILE A 196 9.35 -8.04 -20.78
N ALA A 197 8.19 -8.30 -20.19
CA ALA A 197 6.90 -8.37 -20.88
C ALA A 197 6.53 -7.04 -21.55
N SER A 198 6.83 -5.90 -20.92
CA SER A 198 6.58 -4.56 -21.47
C SER A 198 7.68 -4.05 -22.41
N ARG A 199 8.72 -4.86 -22.69
CA ARG A 199 9.94 -4.44 -23.40
C ARG A 199 10.66 -3.24 -22.76
N GLY A 200 10.37 -2.97 -21.50
CA GLY A 200 10.93 -1.84 -20.72
C GLY A 200 12.45 -1.93 -20.49
N LEU A 201 13.06 -3.11 -20.63
CA LEU A 201 14.50 -3.29 -20.49
C LEU A 201 15.32 -2.53 -21.53
N ARG A 202 14.75 -2.20 -22.69
CA ARG A 202 15.44 -1.41 -23.75
C ARG A 202 15.87 -0.04 -23.25
N GLU A 203 15.22 0.48 -22.22
CA GLU A 203 15.49 1.80 -21.64
C GLU A 203 16.30 1.72 -20.32
N ALA A 204 16.80 0.54 -19.98
CA ALA A 204 17.50 0.30 -18.72
C ALA A 204 18.67 1.29 -18.50
N GLY A 205 19.49 1.52 -19.52
CA GLY A 205 20.62 2.45 -19.42
C GLY A 205 20.19 3.87 -19.04
N ALA A 206 19.14 4.39 -19.67
CA ALA A 206 18.62 5.72 -19.37
C ALA A 206 18.10 5.82 -17.92
N HIS A 207 17.33 4.81 -17.46
CA HIS A 207 16.79 4.80 -16.11
C HIS A 207 17.87 4.60 -15.03
N VAL A 208 18.91 3.82 -15.30
CA VAL A 208 20.08 3.69 -14.39
C VAL A 208 20.82 5.02 -14.27
N VAL A 209 21.04 5.74 -15.35
CA VAL A 209 21.67 7.08 -15.31
C VAL A 209 20.80 8.06 -14.51
N LEU A 210 19.49 8.08 -14.74
CA LEU A 210 18.56 8.91 -13.98
C LEU A 210 18.56 8.57 -12.49
N ALA A 211 18.57 7.28 -12.13
CA ALA A 211 18.64 6.84 -10.74
C ALA A 211 19.95 7.28 -10.06
N ARG A 212 21.09 7.16 -10.74
CA ARG A 212 22.38 7.64 -10.23
C ARG A 212 22.40 9.15 -9.99
N ARG A 213 21.80 9.95 -10.89
CA ARG A 213 21.66 11.40 -10.71
C ARG A 213 20.74 11.76 -9.55
N ASN A 214 19.87 10.87 -9.13
CA ASN A 214 18.89 11.05 -8.05
C ASN A 214 19.15 10.12 -6.86
N LEU A 215 20.40 9.69 -6.65
CA LEU A 215 20.76 8.68 -5.65
C LEU A 215 20.22 8.96 -4.24
N PRO A 216 20.26 10.18 -3.68
CA PRO A 216 19.69 10.46 -2.37
C PRO A 216 18.17 10.21 -2.32
N THR A 217 17.45 10.57 -3.39
CA THR A 217 16.00 10.35 -3.47
C THR A 217 15.68 8.86 -3.60
N VAL A 218 16.48 8.11 -4.37
CA VAL A 218 16.35 6.64 -4.50
C VAL A 218 16.66 5.95 -3.18
N ALA A 219 17.72 6.36 -2.48
CA ALA A 219 18.05 5.83 -1.14
C ALA A 219 16.92 6.10 -0.13
N GLY A 220 16.39 7.32 -0.12
CA GLY A 220 15.22 7.67 0.69
C GLY A 220 13.99 6.81 0.35
N LEU A 221 13.74 6.54 -0.93
CA LEU A 221 12.67 5.64 -1.37
C LEU A 221 12.88 4.22 -0.84
N ILE A 222 14.09 3.66 -0.95
CA ILE A 222 14.42 2.32 -0.46
C ILE A 222 14.14 2.24 1.04
N LEU A 223 14.63 3.19 1.83
CA LEU A 223 14.47 3.22 3.27
C LEU A 223 12.99 3.38 3.69
N THR A 224 12.27 4.32 3.07
CA THR A 224 10.85 4.54 3.42
C THR A 224 9.96 3.40 2.97
N THR A 225 10.19 2.83 1.78
CA THR A 225 9.46 1.65 1.30
C THR A 225 9.77 0.43 2.16
N GLY A 226 11.03 0.21 2.50
CA GLY A 226 11.45 -0.88 3.38
C GLY A 226 10.83 -0.77 4.76
N SER A 227 10.91 0.39 5.40
CA SER A 227 10.28 0.64 6.71
C SER A 227 8.77 0.45 6.65
N MET A 228 8.11 1.01 5.62
CA MET A 228 6.67 0.85 5.41
C MET A 228 6.28 -0.63 5.28
N GLN A 229 7.00 -1.39 4.45
CA GLN A 229 6.65 -2.78 4.19
C GLN A 229 6.99 -3.69 5.37
N PHE A 230 8.13 -3.50 6.02
CA PHE A 230 8.48 -4.25 7.22
C PHE A 230 7.43 -4.04 8.32
N CYS A 231 7.05 -2.78 8.58
CA CYS A 231 5.99 -2.47 9.52
C CYS A 231 4.62 -3.04 9.10
N THR A 232 4.33 -3.10 7.79
CA THR A 232 3.11 -3.75 7.27
C THR A 232 3.10 -5.24 7.61
N VAL A 233 4.21 -5.93 7.36
CA VAL A 233 4.37 -7.37 7.64
C VAL A 233 4.22 -7.66 9.14
N VAL A 234 4.90 -6.88 10.00
CA VAL A 234 4.79 -7.03 11.47
C VAL A 234 3.36 -6.75 11.96
N ALA A 235 2.70 -5.72 11.45
CA ALA A 235 1.33 -5.42 11.83
C ALA A 235 0.35 -6.52 11.41
N LEU A 236 0.51 -7.07 10.20
CA LEU A 236 -0.32 -8.18 9.70
C LEU A 236 -0.07 -9.49 10.45
N ALA A 237 1.11 -9.70 11.01
CA ALA A 237 1.37 -10.87 11.87
C ALA A 237 0.48 -10.88 13.11
N GLU A 238 0.17 -9.70 13.67
CA GLU A 238 -0.54 -9.58 14.93
C GLU A 238 -2.01 -9.14 14.80
N LEU A 239 -2.37 -8.40 13.74
CA LEU A 239 -3.71 -7.85 13.54
C LEU A 239 -4.50 -8.65 12.50
N GLN A 240 -5.83 -8.66 12.63
CA GLN A 240 -6.70 -9.07 11.53
C GLN A 240 -6.48 -8.16 10.32
N VAL A 241 -6.58 -8.72 9.11
CA VAL A 241 -6.28 -7.99 7.87
C VAL A 241 -7.13 -6.72 7.74
N GLY A 242 -8.45 -6.81 8.01
CA GLY A 242 -9.35 -5.66 7.97
C GLY A 242 -8.93 -4.54 8.92
N TYR A 243 -8.52 -4.87 10.14
CA TYR A 243 -8.06 -3.91 11.14
C TYR A 243 -6.74 -3.25 10.73
N ALA A 244 -5.77 -4.03 10.30
CA ALA A 244 -4.48 -3.51 9.83
C ALA A 244 -4.67 -2.54 8.66
N LEU A 245 -5.45 -2.93 7.65
CA LEU A 245 -5.70 -2.09 6.48
C LEU A 245 -6.49 -0.82 6.84
N ALA A 246 -7.44 -0.88 7.79
CA ALA A 246 -8.14 0.31 8.27
C ALA A 246 -7.19 1.28 9.00
N LEU A 247 -6.36 0.77 9.91
CA LEU A 247 -5.35 1.58 10.59
C LEU A 247 -4.36 2.22 9.59
N PHE A 248 -3.98 1.52 8.53
CA PHE A 248 -3.10 2.07 7.50
C PHE A 248 -3.73 3.22 6.71
N GLN A 249 -5.06 3.29 6.61
CA GLN A 249 -5.75 4.42 5.97
C GLN A 249 -5.56 5.74 6.74
N THR A 250 -5.24 5.70 8.02
CA THR A 250 -4.95 6.91 8.80
C THR A 250 -3.74 7.68 8.26
N SER A 251 -2.87 7.04 7.44
CA SER A 251 -1.80 7.71 6.72
C SER A 251 -2.28 8.81 5.77
N SER A 252 -3.54 8.74 5.31
CA SER A 252 -4.13 9.79 4.48
C SER A 252 -4.28 11.12 5.23
N VAL A 253 -4.48 11.08 6.55
CA VAL A 253 -4.50 12.28 7.41
C VAL A 253 -3.17 13.02 7.32
N ILE A 254 -2.07 12.28 7.43
CA ILE A 254 -0.71 12.85 7.36
C ILE A 254 -0.45 13.44 5.97
N THR A 255 -0.85 12.73 4.91
CA THR A 255 -0.73 13.23 3.53
C THR A 255 -1.46 14.57 3.37
N VAL A 256 -2.65 14.69 3.95
CA VAL A 256 -3.45 15.92 3.88
C VAL A 256 -2.85 17.04 4.73
N LEU A 257 -2.34 16.73 5.94
CA LEU A 257 -1.68 17.71 6.78
C LEU A 257 -0.40 18.26 6.14
N LEU A 258 0.38 17.40 5.50
CA LEU A 258 1.56 17.82 4.74
C LEU A 258 1.16 18.69 3.53
N GLY A 259 0.09 18.34 2.84
CA GLY A 259 -0.48 19.15 1.75
C GLY A 259 -0.90 20.54 2.21
N TRP A 260 -1.55 20.63 3.36
CA TRP A 260 -1.92 21.91 3.95
C TRP A 260 -0.69 22.75 4.38
N ALA A 261 0.26 22.13 5.08
CA ALA A 261 1.43 22.82 5.60
C ALA A 261 2.38 23.34 4.49
N TRP A 262 2.49 22.61 3.38
CA TRP A 262 3.43 22.93 2.31
C TRP A 262 2.78 23.63 1.11
N PHE A 263 1.49 23.44 0.88
CA PHE A 263 0.80 23.98 -0.30
C PHE A 263 -0.32 24.97 0.03
N GLY A 264 -0.54 25.32 1.32
CA GLY A 264 -1.51 26.34 1.75
C GLY A 264 -2.96 25.97 1.41
N GLU A 265 -3.29 24.67 1.35
CA GLU A 265 -4.61 24.23 0.95
C GLU A 265 -5.71 24.67 1.95
N THR A 266 -6.84 25.13 1.44
CA THR A 266 -8.04 25.54 2.19
C THR A 266 -8.80 24.34 2.77
N ASP A 267 -9.86 24.55 3.57
CA ASP A 267 -10.71 23.51 4.17
C ASP A 267 -10.18 22.82 5.46
N PHE A 268 -9.40 23.53 6.27
CA PHE A 268 -8.83 22.98 7.51
C PHE A 268 -9.88 22.31 8.44
N ARG A 269 -11.05 22.95 8.65
CA ARG A 269 -12.09 22.40 9.54
C ARG A 269 -12.58 21.02 9.10
N ARG A 270 -12.87 20.86 7.81
CA ARG A 270 -13.30 19.55 7.26
C ARG A 270 -12.24 18.48 7.44
N ARG A 271 -10.98 18.84 7.20
CA ARG A 271 -9.84 17.92 7.32
C ARG A 271 -9.62 17.51 8.77
N LEU A 272 -9.77 18.46 9.70
CA LEU A 272 -9.70 18.18 11.13
C LEU A 272 -10.84 17.24 11.56
N THR A 273 -12.07 17.49 11.13
CA THR A 273 -13.21 16.60 11.41
C THR A 273 -12.96 15.20 10.86
N ALA A 274 -12.51 15.09 9.62
CA ALA A 274 -12.18 13.80 9.00
C ALA A 274 -11.09 13.06 9.78
N ALA A 275 -10.01 13.76 10.16
CA ALA A 275 -8.92 13.23 10.96
C ALA A 275 -9.40 12.73 12.34
N SER A 276 -10.27 13.50 13.01
CA SER A 276 -10.86 13.13 14.31
C SER A 276 -11.74 11.87 14.19
N VAL A 277 -12.56 11.77 13.13
CA VAL A 277 -13.37 10.57 12.87
C VAL A 277 -12.49 9.35 12.63
N MET A 278 -11.42 9.50 11.85
CA MET A 278 -10.46 8.40 11.60
C MET A 278 -9.72 7.99 12.88
N ALA A 279 -9.30 8.96 13.69
CA ALA A 279 -8.64 8.70 14.98
C ALA A 279 -9.56 7.97 15.96
N ALA A 280 -10.83 8.39 16.05
CA ALA A 280 -11.85 7.69 16.84
C ALA A 280 -12.06 6.26 16.35
N GLY A 281 -12.17 6.04 15.03
CA GLY A 281 -12.27 4.70 14.45
C GLY A 281 -11.04 3.82 14.74
N ALA A 282 -9.84 4.39 14.64
CA ALA A 282 -8.61 3.70 15.00
C ALA A 282 -8.57 3.31 16.49
N ALA A 283 -9.00 4.22 17.38
CA ALA A 283 -9.09 3.94 18.81
C ALA A 283 -10.08 2.80 19.10
N VAL A 284 -11.25 2.78 18.44
CA VAL A 284 -12.23 1.68 18.57
C VAL A 284 -11.62 0.35 18.11
N ILE A 285 -10.88 0.30 16.99
CA ILE A 285 -10.20 -0.92 16.52
C ILE A 285 -9.17 -1.40 17.55
N VAL A 286 -8.42 -0.46 18.15
CA VAL A 286 -7.40 -0.78 19.17
C VAL A 286 -8.05 -1.42 20.41
N LEU A 287 -9.20 -0.92 20.83
CA LEU A 287 -9.94 -1.41 21.99
C LEU A 287 -10.74 -2.69 21.72
N ALA A 288 -11.10 -2.94 20.44
CA ALA A 288 -11.90 -4.09 20.02
C ALA A 288 -11.07 -5.36 19.72
N ARG A 289 -9.75 -5.27 19.85
CA ARG A 289 -8.77 -6.34 19.58
C ARG A 289 -8.78 -7.44 20.66
#